data_1915ee9235a11669fceb60ff91f43475
#
_entry.id   1915ee9235a11669fceb60ff91f43475
#
_cell.length_a   1.000
_cell.length_b   1.000
_cell.length_c   1.000
_cell.angle_alpha   90.00
_cell.angle_beta   90.00
_cell.angle_gamma   90.00
#
_symmetry.space_group_name_H-M   'P 1'
#
loop_
_entity.id
_entity.type
_entity.pdbx_description
1 polymer ?
#
loop_
_entity_poly.entity_id
_entity_poly.type
_entity_poly.pdbx_seq_one_letter_code
_entity_poly.pdbx_strand_id
1 'polypeptide(L)'
;MIAFGKDSKLSASAQNSVCQGCHNDPKQMAWHSSTHNLEEVACADCHTLHSAKDPALDKLSVNDTCSSCHTKEKADMNKRSSHPLKWDQMTCIDCHSPHGSMSESALNKPTINDTCYSCHSEKRGPVLWEHAPVAENCVTCHNPHGSVNEGMLKSRAPQLCQQCHAPDGHASRVVQEPGMDAFGGGKSCLNCHSKIHGSNHPSGSLLQR
;
A
#
# COMPACT_ATOMS: atom_id res chain seq x y z
N MET A 1 -19.75 -15.94 -33.90
CA MET A 1 -18.45 -15.42 -33.35
C MET A 1 -18.73 -15.05 -31.89
N ILE A 2 -17.94 -15.51 -30.95
CA ILE A 2 -18.07 -15.18 -29.52
C ILE A 2 -17.36 -13.86 -29.32
N ALA A 3 -18.08 -12.83 -28.82
CA ALA A 3 -17.48 -11.57 -28.37
C ALA A 3 -17.02 -11.71 -26.92
N PHE A 4 -15.91 -11.10 -26.56
CA PHE A 4 -15.36 -11.02 -25.20
C PHE A 4 -15.32 -9.57 -24.74
N GLY A 5 -15.24 -9.36 -23.41
CA GLY A 5 -15.24 -8.05 -22.79
C GLY A 5 -16.65 -7.50 -22.56
N LYS A 6 -16.75 -6.20 -22.38
CA LYS A 6 -17.98 -5.49 -21.97
C LYS A 6 -19.16 -5.63 -22.93
N ASP A 7 -18.88 -5.86 -24.21
CA ASP A 7 -19.92 -6.04 -25.26
C ASP A 7 -20.38 -7.51 -25.39
N SER A 8 -19.84 -8.40 -24.57
CA SER A 8 -20.22 -9.81 -24.59
C SER A 8 -21.59 -10.03 -23.96
N LYS A 9 -22.36 -10.95 -24.55
CA LYS A 9 -23.61 -11.46 -23.95
C LYS A 9 -23.37 -12.58 -22.96
N LEU A 10 -22.14 -13.08 -22.86
CA LEU A 10 -21.75 -14.13 -21.91
C LEU A 10 -21.43 -13.48 -20.56
N SER A 11 -21.74 -14.21 -19.46
CA SER A 11 -21.25 -13.83 -18.12
C SER A 11 -19.72 -13.83 -18.07
N ALA A 12 -19.14 -13.07 -17.15
CA ALA A 12 -17.70 -13.06 -16.95
C ALA A 12 -17.16 -14.48 -16.69
N SER A 13 -17.84 -15.26 -15.88
CA SER A 13 -17.49 -16.66 -15.61
C SER A 13 -17.44 -17.52 -16.89
N ALA A 14 -18.41 -17.36 -17.77
CA ALA A 14 -18.45 -18.10 -19.04
C ALA A 14 -17.33 -17.65 -20.00
N GLN A 15 -17.01 -16.36 -20.02
CA GLN A 15 -15.87 -15.85 -20.78
C GLN A 15 -14.54 -16.37 -20.22
N ASN A 16 -14.36 -16.31 -18.89
CA ASN A 16 -13.14 -16.72 -18.20
C ASN A 16 -12.85 -18.23 -18.36
N SER A 17 -13.89 -19.07 -18.34
CA SER A 17 -13.71 -20.52 -18.52
C SER A 17 -13.15 -20.88 -19.90
N VAL A 18 -13.43 -20.08 -20.93
CA VAL A 18 -12.81 -20.27 -22.27
C VAL A 18 -11.30 -20.02 -22.18
N CYS A 19 -10.91 -18.93 -21.53
CA CYS A 19 -9.49 -18.56 -21.38
C CYS A 19 -8.73 -19.58 -20.53
N GLN A 20 -9.33 -20.03 -19.43
CA GLN A 20 -8.76 -21.00 -18.50
C GLN A 20 -8.60 -22.40 -19.08
N GLY A 21 -9.27 -22.70 -20.19
CA GLY A 21 -9.03 -23.93 -20.95
C GLY A 21 -7.57 -24.06 -21.44
N CYS A 22 -6.87 -22.95 -21.60
CA CYS A 22 -5.46 -22.90 -22.01
C CYS A 22 -4.57 -22.18 -20.98
N HIS A 23 -5.09 -21.12 -20.30
CA HIS A 23 -4.38 -20.31 -19.32
C HIS A 23 -4.66 -20.83 -17.89
N ASN A 24 -3.93 -21.84 -17.46
CA ASN A 24 -4.06 -22.48 -16.15
C ASN A 24 -2.74 -22.60 -15.39
N ASP A 25 -1.82 -21.68 -15.63
CA ASP A 25 -0.51 -21.66 -15.00
C ASP A 25 -0.59 -21.25 -13.49
N PRO A 26 0.50 -21.42 -12.73
CA PRO A 26 0.52 -21.08 -11.31
C PRO A 26 0.13 -19.63 -10.96
N LYS A 27 0.27 -18.71 -11.90
CA LYS A 27 -0.10 -17.31 -11.68
C LYS A 27 -1.61 -17.08 -11.61
N GLN A 28 -2.41 -18.00 -12.19
CA GLN A 28 -3.85 -17.97 -12.13
C GLN A 28 -4.45 -18.89 -11.06
N MET A 29 -3.65 -19.64 -10.31
CA MET A 29 -4.15 -20.60 -9.30
C MET A 29 -5.11 -19.96 -8.28
N ALA A 30 -4.85 -18.71 -7.87
CA ALA A 30 -5.70 -18.00 -6.93
C ALA A 30 -6.89 -17.27 -7.57
N TRP A 31 -7.05 -17.34 -8.90
CA TRP A 31 -8.09 -16.60 -9.62
C TRP A 31 -9.50 -16.88 -9.08
N HIS A 32 -9.85 -18.12 -8.89
CA HIS A 32 -11.20 -18.52 -8.46
C HIS A 32 -11.61 -17.94 -7.09
N SER A 33 -10.64 -17.66 -6.22
CA SER A 33 -10.85 -17.04 -4.92
C SER A 33 -10.54 -15.54 -4.91
N SER A 34 -10.10 -14.98 -6.03
CA SER A 34 -9.75 -13.55 -6.12
C SER A 34 -11.00 -12.68 -6.07
N THR A 35 -10.87 -11.48 -5.53
CA THR A 35 -11.91 -10.46 -5.52
C THR A 35 -12.38 -10.15 -6.94
N HIS A 36 -11.47 -10.05 -7.91
CA HIS A 36 -11.84 -9.80 -9.31
C HIS A 36 -12.77 -10.88 -9.88
N ASN A 37 -12.49 -12.15 -9.61
CA ASN A 37 -13.39 -13.21 -10.06
C ASN A 37 -14.75 -13.20 -9.32
N LEU A 38 -14.73 -12.90 -8.02
CA LEU A 38 -15.96 -12.80 -7.21
C LEU A 38 -16.85 -11.62 -7.63
N GLU A 39 -16.23 -10.53 -8.08
CA GLU A 39 -16.89 -9.34 -8.61
C GLU A 39 -17.15 -9.41 -10.14
N GLU A 40 -17.12 -10.61 -10.69
CA GLU A 40 -17.46 -10.89 -12.09
C GLU A 40 -16.62 -10.13 -13.12
N VAL A 41 -15.33 -9.91 -12.85
CA VAL A 41 -14.41 -9.30 -13.83
C VAL A 41 -14.00 -10.36 -14.87
N ALA A 42 -14.13 -10.02 -16.14
CA ALA A 42 -13.69 -10.88 -17.22
C ALA A 42 -12.18 -10.67 -17.51
N CYS A 43 -11.50 -11.74 -17.90
CA CYS A 43 -10.08 -11.63 -18.34
C CYS A 43 -9.92 -10.55 -19.41
N ALA A 44 -10.88 -10.43 -20.32
CA ALA A 44 -10.90 -9.47 -21.41
C ALA A 44 -11.21 -8.02 -20.99
N ASP A 45 -11.54 -7.77 -19.71
CA ASP A 45 -11.69 -6.40 -19.21
C ASP A 45 -10.33 -5.74 -18.95
N CYS A 46 -9.29 -6.55 -18.76
CA CYS A 46 -7.91 -6.09 -18.56
C CYS A 46 -7.01 -6.46 -19.74
N HIS A 47 -7.20 -7.66 -20.30
CA HIS A 47 -6.32 -8.22 -21.32
C HIS A 47 -6.87 -8.06 -22.74
N THR A 48 -5.98 -7.69 -23.67
CA THR A 48 -6.27 -7.72 -25.09
C THR A 48 -5.91 -9.10 -25.65
N LEU A 49 -6.94 -9.81 -26.14
CA LEU A 49 -6.80 -11.19 -26.52
C LEU A 49 -5.81 -11.38 -27.70
N HIS A 50 -4.82 -12.24 -27.49
CA HIS A 50 -3.84 -12.66 -28.49
C HIS A 50 -3.25 -11.50 -29.31
N SER A 51 -3.00 -10.39 -28.64
CA SER A 51 -2.42 -9.16 -29.21
C SER A 51 -0.94 -9.06 -28.85
N ALA A 52 -0.16 -8.53 -29.79
CA ALA A 52 1.24 -8.18 -29.52
C ALA A 52 1.39 -7.01 -28.52
N LYS A 53 0.32 -6.26 -28.28
CA LYS A 53 0.26 -5.16 -27.32
C LYS A 53 -0.91 -5.37 -26.39
N ASP A 54 -0.61 -5.91 -25.22
CA ASP A 54 -1.58 -6.06 -24.13
C ASP A 54 -1.28 -4.99 -23.05
N PRO A 55 -2.20 -4.02 -22.82
CA PRO A 55 -1.97 -2.94 -21.88
C PRO A 55 -1.81 -3.43 -20.44
N ALA A 56 -2.34 -4.60 -20.09
CA ALA A 56 -2.16 -5.18 -18.76
C ALA A 56 -0.77 -5.81 -18.56
N LEU A 57 -0.03 -6.08 -19.63
CA LEU A 57 1.33 -6.64 -19.61
C LEU A 57 2.42 -5.60 -19.89
N ASP A 58 2.05 -4.41 -20.32
CA ASP A 58 3.00 -3.33 -20.62
C ASP A 58 3.16 -2.43 -19.39
N LYS A 59 4.39 -2.24 -18.94
CA LYS A 59 4.75 -1.41 -17.78
C LYS A 59 4.23 0.03 -17.89
N LEU A 60 4.17 0.59 -19.10
CA LEU A 60 3.74 1.98 -19.32
C LEU A 60 2.22 2.16 -19.37
N SER A 61 1.45 1.08 -19.35
CA SER A 61 -0.01 1.16 -19.46
C SER A 61 -0.76 0.37 -18.38
N VAL A 62 -0.07 -0.51 -17.66
CA VAL A 62 -0.72 -1.32 -16.61
C VAL A 62 -1.34 -0.48 -15.50
N ASN A 63 -0.69 0.62 -15.10
CA ASN A 63 -1.24 1.54 -14.10
C ASN A 63 -2.53 2.19 -14.56
N ASP A 64 -2.62 2.60 -15.81
CA ASP A 64 -3.84 3.14 -16.40
C ASP A 64 -4.94 2.08 -16.52
N THR A 65 -4.58 0.86 -16.88
CA THR A 65 -5.51 -0.28 -16.93
C THR A 65 -6.17 -0.49 -15.57
N CYS A 66 -5.38 -0.61 -14.51
CA CYS A 66 -5.90 -0.78 -13.14
C CYS A 66 -6.73 0.43 -12.68
N SER A 67 -6.22 1.63 -12.90
CA SER A 67 -6.83 2.88 -12.44
C SER A 67 -8.08 3.29 -13.22
N SER A 68 -8.42 2.58 -14.29
CA SER A 68 -9.70 2.75 -15.01
C SER A 68 -10.91 2.39 -14.11
N CYS A 69 -10.72 1.45 -13.20
CA CYS A 69 -11.71 1.03 -12.21
C CYS A 69 -11.34 1.48 -10.79
N HIS A 70 -10.06 1.42 -10.41
CA HIS A 70 -9.54 1.82 -9.09
C HIS A 70 -9.32 3.34 -9.00
N THR A 71 -10.43 4.09 -9.11
CA THR A 71 -10.40 5.57 -9.22
C THR A 71 -9.94 6.26 -7.92
N LYS A 72 -10.20 5.65 -6.75
CA LYS A 72 -9.74 6.16 -5.46
C LYS A 72 -8.22 6.08 -5.37
N GLU A 73 -7.65 4.96 -5.73
CA GLU A 73 -6.20 4.72 -5.75
C GLU A 73 -5.53 5.64 -6.77
N LYS A 74 -6.16 5.85 -7.93
CA LYS A 74 -5.72 6.85 -8.93
C LYS A 74 -5.66 8.26 -8.33
N ALA A 75 -6.67 8.65 -7.56
CA ALA A 75 -6.68 9.96 -6.89
C ALA A 75 -5.57 10.05 -5.83
N ASP A 76 -5.33 8.96 -5.08
CA ASP A 76 -4.29 8.90 -4.06
C ASP A 76 -2.88 8.99 -4.67
N MET A 77 -2.63 8.34 -5.80
CA MET A 77 -1.35 8.42 -6.54
C MET A 77 -0.98 9.85 -6.97
N ASN A 78 -1.96 10.73 -7.14
CA ASN A 78 -1.74 12.13 -7.51
C ASN A 78 -1.51 13.04 -6.32
N LYS A 79 -1.56 12.54 -5.09
CA LYS A 79 -1.25 13.32 -3.90
C LYS A 79 0.24 13.67 -3.83
N ARG A 80 0.56 14.67 -3.01
CA ARG A 80 1.91 15.23 -2.87
C ARG A 80 2.96 14.19 -2.49
N SER A 81 2.60 13.27 -1.61
CA SER A 81 3.48 12.20 -1.12
C SER A 81 2.90 10.87 -1.56
N SER A 82 3.48 10.26 -2.57
CA SER A 82 3.04 8.98 -3.14
C SER A 82 4.24 8.21 -3.68
N HIS A 83 4.08 6.90 -3.84
CA HIS A 83 5.01 6.13 -4.66
C HIS A 83 4.96 6.61 -6.12
N PRO A 84 6.03 6.43 -6.91
CA PRO A 84 6.15 6.99 -8.26
C PRO A 84 5.34 6.21 -9.31
N LEU A 85 4.11 5.81 -8.96
CA LEU A 85 3.17 5.09 -9.82
C LEU A 85 2.71 5.93 -11.01
N LYS A 86 2.47 7.22 -10.80
CA LYS A 86 2.03 8.14 -11.86
C LYS A 86 3.08 8.43 -12.94
N TRP A 87 4.32 8.02 -12.72
CA TRP A 87 5.42 8.16 -13.68
C TRP A 87 5.91 6.80 -14.20
N ASP A 88 5.16 5.72 -13.96
CA ASP A 88 5.46 4.35 -14.38
C ASP A 88 6.84 3.83 -13.94
N GLN A 89 7.42 4.48 -12.91
CA GLN A 89 8.64 3.98 -12.27
C GLN A 89 8.33 2.78 -11.37
N MET A 90 7.11 2.76 -10.82
CA MET A 90 6.49 1.61 -10.16
C MET A 90 5.15 1.31 -10.81
N THR A 91 4.72 0.06 -10.65
CA THR A 91 3.44 -0.42 -11.15
C THR A 91 2.59 -1.01 -10.02
N CYS A 92 1.27 -1.07 -10.23
CA CYS A 92 0.37 -1.71 -9.26
C CYS A 92 0.76 -3.16 -8.99
N ILE A 93 1.26 -3.88 -10.01
CA ILE A 93 1.65 -5.27 -9.91
C ILE A 93 3.00 -5.50 -9.20
N ASP A 94 3.75 -4.46 -8.87
CA ASP A 94 4.94 -4.62 -8.02
C ASP A 94 4.56 -5.00 -6.58
N CYS A 95 3.34 -4.63 -6.16
CA CYS A 95 2.80 -4.95 -4.84
C CYS A 95 1.64 -5.94 -4.89
N HIS A 96 0.81 -5.90 -5.93
CA HIS A 96 -0.44 -6.66 -6.04
C HIS A 96 -0.39 -7.75 -7.10
N SER A 97 -1.07 -8.87 -6.82
CA SER A 97 -1.37 -9.92 -7.80
C SER A 97 -2.84 -9.77 -8.25
N PRO A 98 -3.09 -9.26 -9.47
CA PRO A 98 -4.46 -9.06 -9.95
C PRO A 98 -5.24 -10.37 -10.13
N HIS A 99 -4.56 -11.48 -10.27
CA HIS A 99 -5.17 -12.81 -10.37
C HIS A 99 -5.46 -13.44 -8.99
N GLY A 100 -5.23 -12.68 -7.90
CA GLY A 100 -5.43 -13.15 -6.53
C GLY A 100 -4.15 -13.65 -5.88
N SER A 101 -4.18 -13.72 -4.58
CA SER A 101 -3.15 -14.29 -3.72
C SER A 101 -3.75 -14.77 -2.41
N MET A 102 -2.96 -15.42 -1.57
CA MET A 102 -3.38 -15.87 -0.24
C MET A 102 -3.30 -14.75 0.82
N SER A 103 -2.78 -13.59 0.45
CA SER A 103 -2.64 -12.45 1.35
C SER A 103 -3.80 -11.47 1.21
N GLU A 104 -4.00 -10.65 2.24
CA GLU A 104 -4.98 -9.57 2.18
C GLU A 104 -4.67 -8.60 1.04
N SER A 105 -5.70 -7.98 0.48
CA SER A 105 -5.58 -7.03 -0.63
C SER A 105 -4.81 -7.57 -1.85
N ALA A 106 -4.80 -8.89 -2.04
CA ALA A 106 -4.10 -9.57 -3.12
C ALA A 106 -2.62 -9.15 -3.25
N LEU A 107 -1.90 -9.03 -2.15
CA LEU A 107 -0.47 -8.67 -2.17
C LEU A 107 0.40 -9.83 -2.66
N ASN A 108 1.56 -9.49 -3.23
CA ASN A 108 2.54 -10.45 -3.75
C ASN A 108 3.30 -11.21 -2.64
N LYS A 109 3.24 -10.75 -1.39
CA LYS A 109 3.88 -11.36 -0.24
C LYS A 109 2.86 -11.74 0.82
N PRO A 110 3.19 -12.64 1.75
CA PRO A 110 2.26 -13.13 2.76
C PRO A 110 1.68 -12.04 3.66
N THR A 111 2.47 -11.01 3.96
CA THR A 111 2.07 -9.89 4.81
C THR A 111 2.28 -8.54 4.12
N ILE A 112 1.60 -7.50 4.62
CA ILE A 112 1.84 -6.11 4.20
C ILE A 112 3.32 -5.75 4.44
N ASN A 113 3.84 -6.05 5.62
CA ASN A 113 5.21 -5.71 5.97
C ASN A 113 6.23 -6.40 5.07
N ASP A 114 6.04 -7.68 4.71
CA ASP A 114 6.92 -8.38 3.77
C ASP A 114 6.88 -7.74 2.38
N THR A 115 5.72 -7.25 1.95
CA THR A 115 5.59 -6.51 0.70
C THR A 115 6.40 -5.22 0.74
N CYS A 116 6.28 -4.44 1.82
CA CYS A 116 7.05 -3.20 2.00
C CYS A 116 8.56 -3.47 2.07
N TYR A 117 8.96 -4.48 2.83
CA TYR A 117 10.37 -4.86 3.00
C TYR A 117 11.07 -5.35 1.72
N SER A 118 10.31 -5.69 0.68
CA SER A 118 10.91 -6.03 -0.61
C SER A 118 11.74 -4.88 -1.19
N CYS A 119 11.40 -3.63 -0.85
CA CYS A 119 12.13 -2.42 -1.25
C CYS A 119 12.68 -1.65 -0.05
N HIS A 120 11.96 -1.65 1.10
CA HIS A 120 12.33 -0.94 2.33
C HIS A 120 12.99 -1.88 3.34
N SER A 121 13.98 -2.65 2.91
CA SER A 121 14.67 -3.64 3.75
C SER A 121 15.33 -3.03 4.99
N GLU A 122 15.72 -1.75 4.93
CA GLU A 122 16.31 -1.02 6.05
C GLU A 122 15.34 -0.77 7.22
N LYS A 123 14.03 -1.01 7.02
CA LYS A 123 13.02 -0.91 8.07
C LYS A 123 12.69 -2.25 8.73
N ARG A 124 13.23 -3.35 8.20
CA ARG A 124 12.85 -4.69 8.62
C ARG A 124 13.37 -5.07 10.00
N GLY A 125 14.49 -4.55 10.40
CA GLY A 125 15.18 -5.03 11.57
C GLY A 125 16.01 -6.31 11.30
N PRO A 126 16.39 -7.08 12.31
CA PRO A 126 16.01 -6.90 13.71
C PRO A 126 16.62 -5.64 14.33
N VAL A 127 15.85 -5.01 15.21
CA VAL A 127 16.31 -3.87 16.00
C VAL A 127 16.17 -4.20 17.49
N LEU A 128 17.05 -3.64 18.31
CA LEU A 128 17.06 -3.92 19.76
C LEU A 128 15.82 -3.32 20.45
N TRP A 129 15.37 -2.17 19.98
CA TRP A 129 14.22 -1.44 20.49
C TRP A 129 13.19 -1.27 19.38
N GLU A 130 12.21 -2.16 19.38
CA GLU A 130 11.13 -2.16 18.39
C GLU A 130 10.01 -1.19 18.79
N HIS A 131 9.31 -0.67 17.80
CA HIS A 131 8.04 0.01 17.97
C HIS A 131 6.94 -0.94 17.46
N ALA A 132 6.13 -1.43 18.37
CA ALA A 132 5.17 -2.51 18.08
C ALA A 132 4.31 -2.27 16.82
N PRO A 133 3.69 -1.07 16.60
CA PRO A 133 2.90 -0.84 15.38
C PRO A 133 3.70 -0.97 14.08
N VAL A 134 5.01 -0.72 14.12
CA VAL A 134 5.90 -0.87 12.95
C VAL A 134 6.14 -2.35 12.66
N ALA A 135 6.39 -3.14 13.71
CA ALA A 135 6.56 -4.59 13.57
C ALA A 135 5.26 -5.28 13.11
N GLU A 136 4.11 -4.76 13.54
CA GLU A 136 2.80 -5.33 13.21
C GLU A 136 2.34 -4.99 11.78
N ASN A 137 2.25 -3.69 11.43
CA ASN A 137 1.67 -3.30 10.14
C ASN A 137 2.05 -1.87 9.73
N CYS A 138 2.79 -1.75 8.62
CA CYS A 138 3.20 -0.45 8.05
C CYS A 138 2.03 0.46 7.73
N VAL A 139 0.90 -0.09 7.26
CA VAL A 139 -0.27 0.71 6.90
C VAL A 139 -1.07 1.20 8.10
N THR A 140 -0.68 0.89 9.33
CA THR A 140 -1.20 1.58 10.51
C THR A 140 -0.93 3.08 10.42
N CYS A 141 0.26 3.45 9.98
CA CYS A 141 0.70 4.85 9.88
C CYS A 141 0.71 5.38 8.44
N HIS A 142 0.99 4.55 7.45
CA HIS A 142 1.18 4.94 6.05
C HIS A 142 -0.01 4.60 5.16
N ASN A 143 -0.26 5.45 4.14
CA ASN A 143 -1.11 5.11 3.00
C ASN A 143 -0.20 4.89 1.78
N PRO A 144 0.02 3.64 1.34
CA PRO A 144 1.00 3.33 0.30
C PRO A 144 0.62 3.88 -1.08
N HIS A 145 -0.65 4.19 -1.33
CA HIS A 145 -1.07 4.78 -2.60
C HIS A 145 -0.83 6.29 -2.65
N GLY A 146 -0.81 6.97 -1.50
CA GLY A 146 -0.47 8.38 -1.43
C GLY A 146 -1.23 9.15 -0.35
N SER A 147 -0.62 10.23 0.10
CA SER A 147 -1.14 11.11 1.14
C SER A 147 -0.77 12.57 0.85
N VAL A 148 -1.50 13.48 1.46
CA VAL A 148 -1.15 14.90 1.50
C VAL A 148 -0.04 15.19 2.51
N ASN A 149 0.23 14.25 3.42
CA ASN A 149 1.27 14.35 4.43
C ASN A 149 2.58 13.73 3.94
N GLU A 150 3.71 14.26 4.35
CA GLU A 150 5.03 13.71 4.02
C GLU A 150 5.19 12.28 4.52
N GLY A 151 6.02 11.49 3.82
CA GLY A 151 6.22 10.08 4.12
C GLY A 151 4.95 9.25 3.95
N MET A 152 3.96 9.72 3.17
CA MET A 152 2.66 9.06 2.98
C MET A 152 1.92 8.78 4.29
N LEU A 153 2.12 9.60 5.32
CA LEU A 153 1.45 9.42 6.60
C LEU A 153 -0.06 9.67 6.47
N LYS A 154 -0.88 8.84 7.12
CA LYS A 154 -2.34 8.99 7.16
C LYS A 154 -2.79 10.28 7.82
N SER A 155 -2.04 10.72 8.83
CA SER A 155 -2.24 11.97 9.55
C SER A 155 -0.90 12.64 9.83
N ARG A 156 -0.90 13.92 10.15
CA ARG A 156 0.30 14.64 10.57
C ARG A 156 0.87 14.03 11.86
N ALA A 157 2.18 14.05 12.00
CA ALA A 157 2.89 13.36 13.08
C ALA A 157 2.33 13.59 14.51
N PRO A 158 2.03 14.80 15.00
CA PRO A 158 1.45 14.93 16.33
C PRO A 158 0.13 14.16 16.49
N GLN A 159 -0.82 14.34 15.56
CA GLN A 159 -2.11 13.67 15.59
C GLN A 159 -1.99 12.15 15.41
N LEU A 160 -1.10 11.70 14.53
CA LEU A 160 -0.89 10.28 14.28
C LEU A 160 -0.40 9.58 15.56
N CYS A 161 0.57 10.17 16.24
CA CYS A 161 1.12 9.62 17.47
C CYS A 161 0.09 9.62 18.62
N GLN A 162 -0.70 10.66 18.72
CA GLN A 162 -1.72 10.84 19.76
C GLN A 162 -2.91 9.88 19.64
N GLN A 163 -3.03 9.14 18.53
CA GLN A 163 -4.03 8.07 18.43
C GLN A 163 -3.77 6.92 19.41
N CYS A 164 -2.52 6.75 19.84
CA CYS A 164 -2.10 5.69 20.73
C CYS A 164 -1.36 6.21 21.96
N HIS A 165 -0.65 7.33 21.84
CA HIS A 165 0.14 7.92 22.91
C HIS A 165 -0.58 9.10 23.54
N ALA A 166 -0.91 8.96 24.83
CA ALA A 166 -1.41 10.07 25.63
C ALA A 166 -0.29 11.09 25.88
N PRO A 167 -0.60 12.40 25.84
CA PRO A 167 0.39 13.44 26.13
C PRO A 167 0.79 13.48 27.61
N ASP A 168 0.08 12.77 28.48
CA ASP A 168 0.26 12.79 29.93
C ASP A 168 1.58 12.12 30.34
N GLY A 169 2.33 12.82 31.18
CA GLY A 169 3.60 12.31 31.70
C GLY A 169 4.83 12.57 30.85
N HIS A 170 4.65 13.11 29.64
CA HIS A 170 5.76 13.53 28.80
C HIS A 170 6.39 14.84 29.31
N ALA A 171 7.70 15.03 29.09
CA ALA A 171 8.37 16.30 29.40
C ALA A 171 7.75 17.51 28.72
N SER A 172 6.90 17.32 27.70
CA SER A 172 5.99 18.32 27.13
C SER A 172 4.92 18.84 28.12
N ARG A 173 4.76 18.25 29.32
CA ARG A 173 4.05 18.89 30.42
C ARG A 173 4.66 20.25 30.82
N VAL A 174 5.92 20.44 30.54
CA VAL A 174 6.59 21.76 30.62
C VAL A 174 5.91 22.81 29.74
N VAL A 175 5.12 22.37 28.73
CA VAL A 175 4.28 23.24 27.90
C VAL A 175 3.16 23.94 28.67
N GLN A 176 2.81 23.46 29.87
CA GLN A 176 1.81 24.09 30.74
C GLN A 176 2.39 25.06 31.75
N GLU A 177 3.71 25.21 31.82
CA GLU A 177 4.34 26.26 32.60
C GLU A 177 4.08 27.63 31.96
N PRO A 178 3.81 28.67 32.76
CA PRO A 178 3.64 30.02 32.24
C PRO A 178 4.92 30.47 31.49
N GLY A 179 4.82 30.58 30.16
CA GLY A 179 5.94 31.01 29.31
C GLY A 179 6.29 30.05 28.15
N MET A 180 5.69 28.87 28.08
CA MET A 180 5.80 28.05 26.83
C MET A 180 4.65 28.40 25.88
N ASP A 181 5.02 28.94 24.75
CA ASP A 181 4.12 29.40 23.71
C ASP A 181 3.49 28.23 22.91
N ALA A 182 2.47 28.58 22.13
CA ALA A 182 1.80 27.67 21.21
C ALA A 182 2.76 26.98 20.21
N PHE A 183 3.96 27.52 20.01
CA PHE A 183 5.00 26.97 19.15
C PHE A 183 5.70 25.74 19.77
N GLY A 184 5.81 25.69 21.10
CA GLY A 184 6.35 24.53 21.80
C GLY A 184 5.42 23.31 21.71
N GLY A 185 4.12 23.52 21.88
CA GLY A 185 3.09 22.47 21.82
C GLY A 185 2.76 21.96 20.41
N GLY A 186 3.12 22.73 19.38
CA GLY A 186 2.89 22.37 17.97
C GLY A 186 4.03 21.63 17.30
N LYS A 187 5.11 21.33 18.02
CA LYS A 187 6.27 20.61 17.44
C LYS A 187 5.94 19.16 17.17
N SER A 188 6.50 18.64 16.06
CA SER A 188 6.39 17.24 15.73
C SER A 188 7.10 16.37 16.76
N CYS A 189 6.47 15.29 17.19
CA CYS A 189 7.09 14.26 18.03
C CYS A 189 8.40 13.73 17.42
N LEU A 190 8.47 13.70 16.09
CA LEU A 190 9.63 13.24 15.33
C LEU A 190 10.88 14.12 15.48
N ASN A 191 10.74 15.36 15.98
CA ASN A 191 11.90 16.20 16.26
C ASN A 191 12.78 15.62 17.37
N CYS A 192 12.20 14.85 18.28
CA CYS A 192 12.92 14.17 19.37
C CYS A 192 12.93 12.65 19.16
N HIS A 193 11.80 12.06 18.74
CA HIS A 193 11.66 10.62 18.51
C HIS A 193 11.87 10.28 17.03
N SER A 194 13.11 10.42 16.55
CA SER A 194 13.43 10.29 15.13
C SER A 194 13.52 8.84 14.64
N LYS A 195 13.62 7.86 15.55
CA LYS A 195 13.81 6.43 15.24
C LYS A 195 12.56 5.59 15.48
N ILE A 196 11.40 6.11 15.14
CA ILE A 196 10.11 5.43 15.38
C ILE A 196 9.98 4.06 14.68
N HIS A 197 10.78 3.79 13.65
CA HIS A 197 10.81 2.47 13.00
C HIS A 197 11.66 1.44 13.75
N GLY A 198 12.25 1.84 14.87
CA GLY A 198 13.11 1.02 15.71
C GLY A 198 14.54 1.54 15.76
N SER A 199 15.27 1.14 16.79
CA SER A 199 16.63 1.59 17.05
C SER A 199 17.48 0.51 17.72
N ASN A 200 18.77 0.56 17.43
CA ASN A 200 19.80 -0.20 18.15
C ASN A 200 20.61 0.69 19.13
N HIS A 201 20.20 1.95 19.29
CA HIS A 201 20.92 2.90 20.14
C HIS A 201 20.65 2.66 21.62
N PRO A 202 21.67 2.83 22.53
CA PRO A 202 21.50 2.63 23.97
C PRO A 202 20.50 3.58 24.65
N SER A 203 20.00 4.63 23.96
CA SER A 203 18.94 5.49 24.50
C SER A 203 17.61 4.74 24.73
N GLY A 204 17.53 3.49 24.30
CA GLY A 204 16.47 2.59 24.67
C GLY A 204 15.16 2.83 23.91
N SER A 205 14.07 2.42 24.53
CA SER A 205 12.71 2.44 23.99
C SER A 205 12.16 3.84 23.71
N LEU A 206 12.87 4.90 24.06
CA LEU A 206 12.47 6.27 23.71
C LEU A 206 12.61 6.58 22.24
N LEU A 207 13.33 5.75 21.47
CA LEU A 207 13.47 5.85 20.00
C LEU A 207 13.96 7.24 19.54
N GLN A 208 14.83 7.88 20.32
CA GLN A 208 15.33 9.23 20.03
C GLN A 208 16.49 9.25 19.03
N ARG A 209 17.24 8.16 18.90
CA ARG A 209 18.41 8.00 18.02
C ARG A 209 18.54 6.60 17.46
#